data_f4502ecdd94c1ab4ad79418ade8c9aff
#
_entry.id   f4502ecdd94c1ab4ad79418ade8c9aff
#
_cell.length_a   1.000
_cell.length_b   1.000
_cell.length_c   1.000
_cell.angle_alpha   90.00
_cell.angle_beta   90.00
_cell.angle_gamma   90.00
#
_symmetry.space_group_name_H-M   'P 1'
#
loop_
_entity.id
_entity.type
_entity.pdbx_description
1 polymer ?
#
loop_
_entity_poly.entity_id
_entity_poly.type
_entity_poly.pdbx_seq_one_letter_code
_entity_poly.pdbx_strand_id
1 'polypeptide(L)'
;MKYLQIKKQDSIAVVSLNRPESMNALSIGVLKEICTLQEHFRQDLDTRVVIFTGEGENFSAGADLKEKAQLSTKLESWRNNFGKPAIKSILDIDQITIAAVNGYCLGGAACIASACDFRVASKKAILGYPEINLGINLNWLGLPLAVRLIGPAKAKKMVISGENENAETLLSWGFYDEICDPDKLMERSLEMANLYASKSPIAAQMIKRSVNNLVYKNDESIMHMDYDQTLLTHETKDRREAVTAFFEKREPEFKGD
;
A
#
# COMPACT_ATOMS: atom_id res chain seq x y z
N MET A 1 16.65 -0.44 10.64
CA MET A 1 15.21 -0.19 10.93
C MET A 1 14.72 -1.29 11.85
N LYS A 2 13.67 -1.06 12.62
CA LYS A 2 13.14 -2.05 13.57
C LYS A 2 12.06 -2.93 12.94
N TYR A 3 11.25 -2.33 12.08
CA TYR A 3 10.05 -2.93 11.50
C TYR A 3 10.20 -3.26 10.02
N LEU A 4 11.16 -2.65 9.34
CA LEU A 4 11.54 -2.95 7.98
C LEU A 4 12.90 -3.63 7.96
N GLN A 5 13.03 -4.67 7.14
CA GLN A 5 14.31 -5.29 6.83
C GLN A 5 14.70 -4.93 5.40
N ILE A 6 15.91 -4.40 5.21
CA ILE A 6 16.46 -4.09 3.87
C ILE A 6 17.62 -5.04 3.63
N LYS A 7 17.49 -5.88 2.59
CA LYS A 7 18.55 -6.75 2.10
C LYS A 7 18.96 -6.27 0.71
N LYS A 8 20.24 -6.09 0.48
CA LYS A 8 20.79 -5.71 -0.83
C LYS A 8 21.51 -6.88 -1.45
N GLN A 9 21.28 -7.06 -2.74
CA GLN A 9 22.03 -7.98 -3.58
C GLN A 9 22.30 -7.26 -4.90
N ASP A 10 23.58 -7.03 -5.19
CA ASP A 10 24.02 -6.25 -6.33
C ASP A 10 23.31 -4.86 -6.40
N SER A 11 22.60 -4.57 -7.47
CA SER A 11 21.86 -3.32 -7.67
C SER A 11 20.37 -3.42 -7.30
N ILE A 12 19.97 -4.45 -6.57
CA ILE A 12 18.59 -4.68 -6.12
C ILE A 12 18.53 -4.64 -4.60
N ALA A 13 17.58 -3.89 -4.05
CA ALA A 13 17.24 -3.90 -2.64
C ALA A 13 15.87 -4.56 -2.43
N VAL A 14 15.77 -5.45 -1.45
CA VAL A 14 14.49 -6.03 -0.99
C VAL A 14 14.14 -5.42 0.34
N VAL A 15 13.01 -4.74 0.41
CA VAL A 15 12.42 -4.14 1.62
C VAL A 15 11.28 -5.03 2.08
N SER A 16 11.48 -5.75 3.18
CA SER A 16 10.46 -6.61 3.78
C SER A 16 9.80 -5.92 4.97
N LEU A 17 8.46 -5.88 4.99
CA LEU A 17 7.69 -5.63 6.21
C LEU A 17 7.94 -6.78 7.17
N ASN A 18 8.44 -6.52 8.37
CA ASN A 18 8.98 -7.55 9.27
C ASN A 18 8.26 -7.56 10.63
N ARG A 19 6.96 -7.90 10.58
CA ARG A 19 6.09 -8.17 11.72
C ARG A 19 5.17 -9.37 11.41
N PRO A 20 5.73 -10.55 11.03
CA PRO A 20 4.92 -11.69 10.56
C PRO A 20 3.91 -12.18 11.61
N GLU A 21 4.23 -12.06 12.90
CA GLU A 21 3.35 -12.42 14.02
C GLU A 21 2.04 -11.61 14.07
N SER A 22 2.02 -10.44 13.45
CA SER A 22 0.83 -9.58 13.28
C SER A 22 0.39 -9.46 11.83
N MET A 23 0.73 -10.45 10.98
CA MET A 23 0.48 -10.41 9.53
C MET A 23 1.02 -9.12 8.89
N ASN A 24 2.16 -8.63 9.34
CA ASN A 24 2.82 -7.41 8.89
C ASN A 24 1.93 -6.15 8.99
N ALA A 25 1.04 -6.08 10.01
CA ALA A 25 0.18 -4.92 10.21
C ALA A 25 0.97 -3.61 10.33
N LEU A 26 0.45 -2.57 9.69
CA LEU A 26 1.08 -1.25 9.55
C LEU A 26 0.84 -0.41 10.82
N SER A 27 1.72 -0.57 11.80
CA SER A 27 1.75 0.28 13.00
C SER A 27 2.30 1.67 12.66
N ILE A 28 2.12 2.63 13.56
CA ILE A 28 2.72 3.97 13.44
C ILE A 28 4.24 3.87 13.27
N GLY A 29 4.87 2.91 13.96
CA GLY A 29 6.30 2.65 13.81
C GLY A 29 6.70 2.20 12.40
N VAL A 30 5.94 1.27 11.80
CA VAL A 30 6.14 0.83 10.41
C VAL A 30 6.00 2.01 9.44
N LEU A 31 4.90 2.79 9.59
CA LEU A 31 4.64 3.92 8.70
C LEU A 31 5.74 4.99 8.79
N LYS A 32 6.24 5.28 10.01
CA LYS A 32 7.38 6.20 10.20
C LYS A 32 8.64 5.71 9.49
N GLU A 33 8.94 4.41 9.55
CA GLU A 33 10.10 3.86 8.83
C GLU A 33 9.90 3.94 7.31
N ILE A 34 8.69 3.64 6.79
CA ILE A 34 8.38 3.81 5.36
C ILE A 34 8.59 5.28 4.92
N CYS A 35 8.18 6.25 5.72
CA CYS A 35 8.39 7.67 5.42
C CYS A 35 9.87 8.04 5.22
N THR A 36 10.82 7.26 5.73
CA THR A 36 12.25 7.52 5.57
C THR A 36 12.86 6.88 4.32
N LEU A 37 12.12 6.00 3.61
CA LEU A 37 12.68 5.21 2.51
C LEU A 37 13.08 6.04 1.31
N GLN A 38 12.33 7.10 0.98
CA GLN A 38 12.70 8.00 -0.12
C GLN A 38 14.10 8.58 0.09
N GLU A 39 14.36 9.16 1.27
CA GLU A 39 15.66 9.76 1.57
C GLU A 39 16.75 8.69 1.68
N HIS A 40 16.44 7.51 2.24
CA HIS A 40 17.36 6.39 2.30
C HIS A 40 17.84 5.99 0.89
N PHE A 41 16.92 5.79 -0.06
CA PHE A 41 17.26 5.38 -1.41
C PHE A 41 17.80 6.52 -2.27
N ARG A 42 17.48 7.76 -1.97
CA ARG A 42 18.06 8.93 -2.63
C ARG A 42 19.58 9.02 -2.43
N GLN A 43 20.07 8.59 -1.25
CA GLN A 43 21.49 8.56 -0.95
C GLN A 43 22.18 7.29 -1.45
N ASP A 44 21.41 6.28 -1.87
CA ASP A 44 21.90 5.01 -2.35
C ASP A 44 22.07 5.03 -3.88
N LEU A 45 23.29 5.26 -4.33
CA LEU A 45 23.62 5.37 -5.77
C LEU A 45 23.80 4.01 -6.45
N ASP A 46 23.95 2.93 -5.70
CA ASP A 46 24.20 1.58 -6.23
C ASP A 46 22.89 0.84 -6.52
N THR A 47 21.86 1.04 -5.70
CA THR A 47 20.55 0.43 -5.89
C THR A 47 19.83 1.03 -7.10
N ARG A 48 19.34 0.18 -8.00
CA ARG A 48 18.57 0.55 -9.21
C ARG A 48 17.11 0.15 -9.14
N VAL A 49 16.81 -0.93 -8.41
CA VAL A 49 15.45 -1.46 -8.23
C VAL A 49 15.22 -1.78 -6.75
N VAL A 50 14.01 -1.47 -6.27
CA VAL A 50 13.57 -1.76 -4.89
C VAL A 50 12.36 -2.68 -4.96
N ILE A 51 12.45 -3.86 -4.35
CA ILE A 51 11.35 -4.80 -4.23
C ILE A 51 10.74 -4.66 -2.82
N PHE A 52 9.44 -4.45 -2.73
CA PHE A 52 8.68 -4.46 -1.48
C PHE A 52 7.96 -5.79 -1.30
N THR A 53 8.06 -6.40 -0.12
CA THR A 53 7.35 -7.64 0.21
C THR A 53 7.04 -7.71 1.70
N GLY A 54 6.31 -8.73 2.13
CA GLY A 54 6.09 -9.04 3.54
C GLY A 54 6.87 -10.27 3.97
N GLU A 55 7.44 -10.26 5.17
CA GLU A 55 8.08 -11.43 5.75
C GLU A 55 7.02 -12.48 6.10
N GLY A 56 7.29 -13.76 5.83
CA GLY A 56 6.35 -14.85 6.04
C GLY A 56 5.29 -14.98 4.95
N GLU A 57 4.05 -15.32 5.34
CA GLU A 57 3.00 -15.71 4.40
C GLU A 57 2.23 -14.55 3.77
N ASN A 58 2.25 -13.36 4.38
CA ASN A 58 1.43 -12.24 3.96
C ASN A 58 2.25 -11.00 3.64
N PHE A 59 1.78 -10.23 2.67
CA PHE A 59 2.34 -8.91 2.41
C PHE A 59 2.06 -7.99 3.61
N SER A 60 0.79 -7.70 3.88
CA SER A 60 0.34 -7.04 5.11
C SER A 60 -1.19 -7.06 5.22
N ALA A 61 -1.68 -7.16 6.45
CA ALA A 61 -3.11 -7.07 6.78
C ALA A 61 -3.64 -5.61 6.80
N GLY A 62 -2.83 -4.61 6.46
CA GLY A 62 -3.22 -3.20 6.51
C GLY A 62 -2.96 -2.54 7.86
N ALA A 63 -3.67 -1.46 8.17
CA ALA A 63 -3.48 -0.69 9.39
C ALA A 63 -3.61 -1.55 10.66
N ASP A 64 -2.74 -1.32 11.64
CA ASP A 64 -2.75 -2.04 12.92
C ASP A 64 -3.91 -1.54 13.80
N LEU A 65 -5.07 -2.21 13.73
CA LEU A 65 -6.27 -1.85 14.49
C LEU A 65 -6.12 -2.09 16.00
N LYS A 66 -5.10 -2.84 16.44
CA LYS A 66 -4.83 -3.10 17.86
C LYS A 66 -3.96 -2.01 18.48
N GLU A 67 -3.24 -1.25 17.66
CA GLU A 67 -2.44 -0.13 18.12
C GLU A 67 -3.38 0.99 18.55
N LYS A 68 -3.68 1.07 19.85
CA LYS A 68 -4.36 2.24 20.39
C LYS A 68 -3.39 3.41 20.33
N ALA A 69 -3.61 4.30 19.38
CA ALA A 69 -2.93 5.56 19.39
C ALA A 69 -3.25 6.27 20.72
N GLN A 70 -2.24 6.47 21.56
CA GLN A 70 -2.35 7.27 22.78
C GLN A 70 -2.40 8.77 22.40
N LEU A 71 -3.30 9.11 21.48
CA LEU A 71 -3.46 10.47 21.02
C LEU A 71 -4.56 11.11 21.84
N SER A 72 -4.19 12.16 22.57
CA SER A 72 -5.12 12.80 23.53
C SER A 72 -6.05 13.80 22.87
N THR A 73 -5.68 14.34 21.68
CA THR A 73 -6.43 15.39 21.00
C THR A 73 -6.64 15.10 19.50
N LYS A 74 -7.69 15.72 18.91
CA LYS A 74 -7.91 15.66 17.46
C LYS A 74 -6.77 16.25 16.67
N LEU A 75 -6.12 17.32 17.19
CA LEU A 75 -4.97 17.94 16.57
C LEU A 75 -3.78 16.98 16.50
N GLU A 76 -3.50 16.24 17.57
CA GLU A 76 -2.46 15.21 17.57
C GLU A 76 -2.79 14.10 16.58
N SER A 77 -4.04 13.63 16.53
CA SER A 77 -4.51 12.64 15.59
C SER A 77 -4.30 13.10 14.15
N TRP A 78 -4.68 14.34 13.85
CA TRP A 78 -4.52 14.94 12.53
C TRP A 78 -3.06 15.08 12.12
N ARG A 79 -2.18 15.54 13.02
CA ARG A 79 -0.75 15.71 12.74
C ARG A 79 0.05 14.41 12.69
N ASN A 80 -0.39 13.37 13.39
CA ASN A 80 0.30 12.07 13.45
C ASN A 80 -0.23 11.05 12.44
N ASN A 81 -0.91 11.47 11.39
CA ASN A 81 -1.28 10.60 10.28
C ASN A 81 -0.07 10.39 9.35
N PHE A 82 0.58 9.24 9.47
CA PHE A 82 1.75 8.87 8.67
C PHE A 82 1.38 8.08 7.40
N GLY A 83 0.12 7.73 7.18
CA GLY A 83 -0.29 6.90 6.05
C GLY A 83 -0.04 7.55 4.70
N LYS A 84 -0.62 8.73 4.44
CA LYS A 84 -0.38 9.49 3.20
C LYS A 84 1.11 9.82 3.00
N PRO A 85 1.87 10.33 4.00
CA PRO A 85 3.32 10.51 3.87
C PRO A 85 4.09 9.24 3.51
N ALA A 86 3.71 8.09 4.08
CA ALA A 86 4.35 6.81 3.77
C ALA A 86 4.14 6.40 2.31
N ILE A 87 2.90 6.49 1.80
CA ILE A 87 2.60 6.19 0.40
C ILE A 87 3.33 7.17 -0.54
N LYS A 88 3.35 8.47 -0.18
CA LYS A 88 4.09 9.47 -0.95
C LYS A 88 5.59 9.16 -0.97
N SER A 89 6.17 8.74 0.15
CA SER A 89 7.58 8.34 0.21
C SER A 89 7.91 7.22 -0.78
N ILE A 90 7.00 6.25 -0.99
CA ILE A 90 7.20 5.16 -1.96
C ILE A 90 7.10 5.68 -3.40
N LEU A 91 6.11 6.52 -3.70
CA LEU A 91 5.93 7.14 -5.03
C LEU A 91 7.15 7.99 -5.43
N ASP A 92 7.79 8.63 -4.46
CA ASP A 92 8.90 9.56 -4.65
C ASP A 92 10.29 8.85 -4.62
N ILE A 93 10.37 7.52 -4.46
CA ILE A 93 11.61 6.75 -4.66
C ILE A 93 12.01 6.86 -6.12
N ASP A 94 13.25 7.31 -6.38
CA ASP A 94 13.77 7.48 -7.75
C ASP A 94 13.99 6.14 -8.46
N GLN A 95 14.43 5.10 -7.74
CA GLN A 95 14.64 3.74 -8.24
C GLN A 95 13.30 3.12 -8.69
N ILE A 96 13.36 2.18 -9.62
CA ILE A 96 12.17 1.40 -10.00
C ILE A 96 11.70 0.58 -8.80
N THR A 97 10.40 0.58 -8.55
CA THR A 97 9.79 -0.12 -7.40
C THR A 97 8.89 -1.26 -7.86
N ILE A 98 9.01 -2.42 -7.22
CA ILE A 98 8.21 -3.61 -7.50
C ILE A 98 7.56 -4.09 -6.20
N ALA A 99 6.25 -4.31 -6.19
CA ALA A 99 5.60 -5.00 -5.09
C ALA A 99 5.54 -6.50 -5.39
N ALA A 100 6.14 -7.32 -4.51
CA ALA A 100 6.07 -8.77 -4.53
C ALA A 100 5.02 -9.23 -3.49
N VAL A 101 3.79 -9.48 -3.94
CA VAL A 101 2.63 -9.71 -3.07
C VAL A 101 2.47 -11.20 -2.79
N ASN A 102 2.85 -11.63 -1.59
CA ASN A 102 2.94 -13.05 -1.20
C ASN A 102 1.64 -13.65 -0.64
N GLY A 103 0.70 -12.84 -0.12
CA GLY A 103 -0.55 -13.30 0.47
C GLY A 103 -1.54 -12.15 0.65
N TYR A 104 -2.10 -11.97 1.85
CA TYR A 104 -2.99 -10.84 2.12
C TYR A 104 -2.28 -9.50 1.95
N CYS A 105 -2.95 -8.60 1.21
CA CYS A 105 -2.51 -7.23 0.93
C CYS A 105 -3.74 -6.31 1.04
N LEU A 106 -4.08 -5.87 2.26
CA LEU A 106 -5.36 -5.24 2.55
C LEU A 106 -5.22 -3.79 2.99
N GLY A 107 -6.17 -2.96 2.60
CA GLY A 107 -6.26 -1.56 3.02
C GLY A 107 -5.00 -0.77 2.73
N GLY A 108 -4.37 -0.19 3.75
CA GLY A 108 -3.12 0.55 3.60
C GLY A 108 -1.98 -0.25 2.95
N ALA A 109 -1.98 -1.58 3.07
CA ALA A 109 -1.03 -2.44 2.36
C ALA A 109 -1.29 -2.46 0.85
N ALA A 110 -2.56 -2.49 0.44
CA ALA A 110 -2.94 -2.34 -0.96
C ALA A 110 -2.53 -0.96 -1.50
N CYS A 111 -2.58 0.10 -0.67
CA CYS A 111 -2.04 1.41 -1.04
C CYS A 111 -0.52 1.36 -1.28
N ILE A 112 0.26 0.63 -0.46
CA ILE A 112 1.70 0.41 -0.68
C ILE A 112 1.95 -0.30 -2.02
N ALA A 113 1.26 -1.41 -2.28
CA ALA A 113 1.39 -2.14 -3.54
C ALA A 113 0.99 -1.28 -4.76
N SER A 114 -0.04 -0.44 -4.61
CA SER A 114 -0.50 0.49 -5.66
C SER A 114 0.48 1.63 -5.94
N ALA A 115 1.30 2.00 -4.96
CA ALA A 115 2.31 3.05 -5.10
C ALA A 115 3.60 2.58 -5.78
N CYS A 116 3.82 1.27 -5.90
CA CYS A 116 4.95 0.72 -6.64
C CYS A 116 4.73 0.85 -8.16
N ASP A 117 5.82 0.89 -8.92
CA ASP A 117 5.75 0.97 -10.40
C ASP A 117 5.16 -0.32 -10.98
N PHE A 118 5.59 -1.48 -10.48
CA PHE A 118 5.17 -2.81 -10.94
C PHE A 118 4.74 -3.70 -9.77
N ARG A 119 3.98 -4.77 -10.07
CA ARG A 119 3.43 -5.70 -9.08
C ARG A 119 3.47 -7.12 -9.61
N VAL A 120 4.21 -7.99 -8.92
CA VAL A 120 4.19 -9.44 -9.10
C VAL A 120 3.45 -10.04 -7.92
N ALA A 121 2.53 -10.96 -8.15
CA ALA A 121 1.76 -11.56 -7.07
C ALA A 121 1.82 -13.09 -7.08
N SER A 122 1.76 -13.67 -5.89
CA SER A 122 1.46 -15.08 -5.73
C SER A 122 0.01 -15.35 -6.17
N LYS A 123 -0.27 -16.50 -6.79
CA LYS A 123 -1.65 -16.96 -7.04
C LYS A 123 -2.52 -17.05 -5.79
N LYS A 124 -1.90 -17.12 -4.59
CA LYS A 124 -2.60 -17.08 -3.30
C LYS A 124 -2.88 -15.65 -2.81
N ALA A 125 -2.39 -14.63 -3.51
CA ALA A 125 -2.56 -13.26 -3.08
C ALA A 125 -4.03 -12.84 -3.12
N ILE A 126 -4.44 -12.18 -2.05
CA ILE A 126 -5.77 -11.58 -1.87
C ILE A 126 -5.55 -10.09 -1.59
N LEU A 127 -6.12 -9.23 -2.42
CA LEU A 127 -5.99 -7.79 -2.23
C LEU A 127 -7.35 -7.11 -2.21
N GLY A 128 -7.48 -6.10 -1.36
CA GLY A 128 -8.70 -5.30 -1.25
C GLY A 128 -8.51 -4.02 -0.48
N TYR A 129 -9.55 -3.18 -0.55
CA TYR A 129 -9.67 -1.94 0.20
C TYR A 129 -10.91 -2.01 1.11
N PRO A 130 -10.82 -2.76 2.25
CA PRO A 130 -11.97 -3.05 3.09
C PRO A 130 -12.37 -1.93 4.06
N GLU A 131 -11.85 -0.71 3.88
CA GLU A 131 -12.06 0.43 4.79
C GLU A 131 -13.54 0.74 5.01
N ILE A 132 -14.38 0.58 3.97
CA ILE A 132 -15.83 0.81 4.06
C ILE A 132 -16.51 -0.13 5.09
N ASN A 133 -16.00 -1.36 5.25
CA ASN A 133 -16.51 -2.33 6.22
C ASN A 133 -16.25 -1.90 7.67
N LEU A 134 -15.35 -0.92 7.85
CA LEU A 134 -15.10 -0.26 9.13
C LEU A 134 -15.75 1.14 9.22
N GLY A 135 -16.65 1.48 8.29
CA GLY A 135 -17.35 2.77 8.25
C GLY A 135 -16.42 3.96 7.96
N ILE A 136 -15.32 3.77 7.24
CA ILE A 136 -14.41 4.84 6.83
C ILE A 136 -14.17 4.82 5.32
N ASN A 137 -13.82 5.99 4.77
CA ASN A 137 -13.41 6.11 3.38
C ASN A 137 -11.99 5.56 3.17
N LEU A 138 -11.66 5.22 1.93
CA LEU A 138 -10.29 4.90 1.52
C LEU A 138 -9.46 6.18 1.46
N ASN A 139 -8.41 6.24 2.28
CA ASN A 139 -7.46 7.34 2.35
C ASN A 139 -6.04 6.90 1.87
N TRP A 140 -4.98 7.58 2.30
CA TRP A 140 -3.57 7.31 1.98
C TRP A 140 -3.30 7.33 0.47
N LEU A 141 -3.95 8.22 -0.29
CA LEU A 141 -3.90 8.27 -1.75
C LEU A 141 -4.36 6.97 -2.45
N GLY A 142 -4.96 6.04 -1.71
CA GLY A 142 -5.37 4.74 -2.24
C GLY A 142 -6.40 4.85 -3.37
N LEU A 143 -7.37 5.77 -3.23
CA LEU A 143 -8.44 5.93 -4.22
C LEU A 143 -7.92 6.34 -5.61
N PRO A 144 -7.13 7.41 -5.79
CA PRO A 144 -6.62 7.77 -7.10
C PRO A 144 -5.67 6.71 -7.68
N LEU A 145 -4.85 6.06 -6.84
CA LEU A 145 -3.98 4.97 -7.27
C LEU A 145 -4.80 3.78 -7.81
N ALA A 146 -5.84 3.34 -7.09
CA ALA A 146 -6.73 2.27 -7.54
C ALA A 146 -7.41 2.64 -8.87
N VAL A 147 -7.95 3.87 -8.99
CA VAL A 147 -8.63 4.33 -10.21
C VAL A 147 -7.70 4.26 -11.42
N ARG A 148 -6.42 4.61 -11.27
CA ARG A 148 -5.45 4.58 -12.38
C ARG A 148 -5.05 3.19 -12.80
N LEU A 149 -4.95 2.27 -11.84
CA LEU A 149 -4.54 0.89 -12.12
C LEU A 149 -5.66 0.06 -12.77
N ILE A 150 -6.90 0.19 -12.27
CA ILE A 150 -8.00 -0.70 -12.68
C ILE A 150 -9.20 0.03 -13.28
N GLY A 151 -9.11 1.34 -13.44
CA GLY A 151 -10.19 2.18 -13.96
C GLY A 151 -11.31 2.46 -12.94
N PRO A 152 -12.14 3.50 -13.19
CA PRO A 152 -13.05 4.03 -12.17
C PRO A 152 -14.18 3.06 -11.77
N ALA A 153 -14.64 2.21 -12.67
CA ALA A 153 -15.75 1.28 -12.37
C ALA A 153 -15.30 0.17 -11.41
N LYS A 154 -14.14 -0.45 -11.69
CA LYS A 154 -13.58 -1.52 -10.86
C LYS A 154 -13.08 -0.98 -9.51
N ALA A 155 -12.48 0.22 -9.51
CA ALA A 155 -12.08 0.90 -8.27
C ALA A 155 -13.30 1.17 -7.38
N LYS A 156 -14.41 1.70 -7.94
CA LYS A 156 -15.66 1.87 -7.19
C LYS A 156 -16.21 0.53 -6.68
N LYS A 157 -16.19 -0.52 -7.50
CA LYS A 157 -16.59 -1.86 -7.06
C LYS A 157 -15.81 -2.27 -5.82
N MET A 158 -14.47 -2.30 -5.87
CA MET A 158 -13.64 -2.73 -4.74
C MET A 158 -13.80 -1.86 -3.50
N VAL A 159 -13.77 -0.54 -3.67
CA VAL A 159 -13.73 0.39 -2.52
C VAL A 159 -15.11 0.53 -1.87
N ILE A 160 -16.21 0.51 -2.65
CA ILE A 160 -17.57 0.68 -2.11
C ILE A 160 -18.13 -0.66 -1.58
N SER A 161 -17.82 -1.80 -2.23
CA SER A 161 -18.23 -3.10 -1.69
C SER A 161 -17.38 -3.54 -0.50
N GLY A 162 -16.11 -3.08 -0.43
CA GLY A 162 -15.14 -3.57 0.56
C GLY A 162 -14.75 -5.03 0.36
N GLU A 163 -15.08 -5.62 -0.80
CA GLU A 163 -14.74 -6.99 -1.15
C GLU A 163 -13.25 -7.11 -1.52
N ASN A 164 -12.67 -8.23 -1.17
CA ASN A 164 -11.33 -8.59 -1.57
C ASN A 164 -11.36 -9.39 -2.86
N GLU A 165 -10.40 -9.15 -3.74
CA GLU A 165 -10.26 -9.83 -5.03
C GLU A 165 -9.05 -10.76 -5.03
N ASN A 166 -9.15 -11.86 -5.78
CA ASN A 166 -8.05 -12.82 -5.97
C ASN A 166 -7.06 -12.35 -7.04
N ALA A 167 -5.93 -13.05 -7.13
CA ALA A 167 -4.82 -12.67 -8.02
C ALA A 167 -5.22 -12.72 -9.50
N GLU A 168 -5.99 -13.72 -9.93
CA GLU A 168 -6.43 -13.90 -11.32
C GLU A 168 -7.35 -12.76 -11.76
N THR A 169 -8.31 -12.38 -10.92
CA THR A 169 -9.20 -11.25 -11.17
C THR A 169 -8.39 -9.95 -11.32
N LEU A 170 -7.46 -9.72 -10.40
CA LEU A 170 -6.63 -8.50 -10.41
C LEU A 170 -5.65 -8.45 -11.58
N LEU A 171 -5.12 -9.59 -12.03
CA LEU A 171 -4.36 -9.69 -13.28
C LEU A 171 -5.24 -9.30 -14.47
N SER A 172 -6.45 -9.85 -14.56
CA SER A 172 -7.39 -9.53 -15.64
C SER A 172 -7.82 -8.07 -15.68
N TRP A 173 -7.75 -7.38 -14.53
CA TRP A 173 -8.07 -5.95 -14.43
C TRP A 173 -6.86 -5.05 -14.70
N GLY A 174 -5.66 -5.61 -14.83
CA GLY A 174 -4.42 -4.88 -15.02
C GLY A 174 -3.82 -4.30 -13.72
N PHE A 175 -4.27 -4.77 -12.56
CA PHE A 175 -3.66 -4.39 -11.29
C PHE A 175 -2.31 -5.07 -11.11
N TYR A 176 -2.22 -6.38 -11.33
CA TYR A 176 -0.96 -7.11 -11.34
C TYR A 176 -0.38 -7.18 -12.74
N ASP A 177 0.94 -7.04 -12.86
CA ASP A 177 1.69 -7.20 -14.10
C ASP A 177 1.96 -8.69 -14.36
N GLU A 178 2.12 -9.48 -13.29
CA GLU A 178 2.37 -10.91 -13.36
C GLU A 178 1.80 -11.63 -12.11
N ILE A 179 1.36 -12.89 -12.28
CA ILE A 179 1.07 -13.81 -11.18
C ILE A 179 1.86 -15.11 -11.37
N CYS A 180 2.27 -15.73 -10.26
CA CYS A 180 3.06 -16.95 -10.27
C CYS A 180 2.72 -17.86 -9.08
N ASP A 181 3.25 -19.09 -9.10
CA ASP A 181 3.12 -19.99 -7.97
C ASP A 181 3.84 -19.40 -6.71
N PRO A 182 3.33 -19.68 -5.50
CA PRO A 182 3.81 -19.01 -4.29
C PRO A 182 5.33 -19.16 -4.04
N ASP A 183 5.89 -20.32 -4.35
CA ASP A 183 7.32 -20.64 -4.23
C ASP A 183 8.18 -19.93 -5.28
N LYS A 184 7.59 -19.39 -6.33
CA LYS A 184 8.25 -18.68 -7.42
C LYS A 184 8.20 -17.15 -7.30
N LEU A 185 7.47 -16.62 -6.33
CA LEU A 185 7.22 -15.17 -6.24
C LEU A 185 8.51 -14.34 -6.24
N MET A 186 9.46 -14.69 -5.37
CA MET A 186 10.69 -13.90 -5.25
C MET A 186 11.59 -14.11 -6.47
N GLU A 187 11.65 -15.31 -7.04
CA GLU A 187 12.38 -15.60 -8.28
C GLU A 187 11.87 -14.71 -9.42
N ARG A 188 10.53 -14.68 -9.65
CA ARG A 188 9.91 -13.88 -10.70
C ARG A 188 10.09 -12.37 -10.46
N SER A 189 9.97 -11.93 -9.20
CA SER A 189 10.21 -10.53 -8.84
C SER A 189 11.65 -10.10 -9.08
N LEU A 190 12.62 -10.97 -8.81
CA LEU A 190 14.04 -10.74 -9.08
C LEU A 190 14.35 -10.74 -10.59
N GLU A 191 13.71 -11.60 -11.38
CA GLU A 191 13.83 -11.60 -12.84
C GLU A 191 13.34 -10.25 -13.42
N MET A 192 12.17 -9.79 -13.00
CA MET A 192 11.65 -8.48 -13.38
C MET A 192 12.59 -7.35 -12.93
N ALA A 193 13.10 -7.41 -11.70
CA ALA A 193 14.05 -6.43 -11.16
C ALA A 193 15.35 -6.40 -11.97
N ASN A 194 15.92 -7.55 -12.34
CA ASN A 194 17.13 -7.66 -13.15
C ASN A 194 16.94 -7.06 -14.55
N LEU A 195 15.74 -7.25 -15.15
CA LEU A 195 15.41 -6.62 -16.42
C LEU A 195 15.56 -5.10 -16.34
N TYR A 196 14.98 -4.47 -15.31
CA TYR A 196 15.05 -3.01 -15.15
C TYR A 196 16.43 -2.54 -14.66
N ALA A 197 17.07 -3.30 -13.77
CA ALA A 197 18.41 -2.99 -13.29
C ALA A 197 19.49 -3.03 -14.38
N SER A 198 19.26 -3.78 -15.47
CA SER A 198 20.14 -3.80 -16.65
C SER A 198 20.09 -2.53 -17.51
N LYS A 199 19.13 -1.63 -17.28
CA LYS A 199 18.95 -0.41 -18.06
C LYS A 199 19.76 0.75 -17.47
N SER A 200 19.92 1.82 -18.27
CA SER A 200 20.54 3.06 -17.79
C SER A 200 19.76 3.61 -16.59
N PRO A 201 20.35 3.72 -15.38
CA PRO A 201 19.63 4.17 -14.21
C PRO A 201 19.10 5.60 -14.35
N ILE A 202 19.88 6.51 -14.93
CA ILE A 202 19.46 7.89 -15.14
C ILE A 202 18.23 7.94 -16.05
N ALA A 203 18.28 7.24 -17.20
CA ALA A 203 17.17 7.25 -18.15
C ALA A 203 15.90 6.63 -17.54
N ALA A 204 16.03 5.49 -16.85
CA ALA A 204 14.89 4.83 -16.20
C ALA A 204 14.23 5.71 -15.14
N GLN A 205 15.01 6.33 -14.26
CA GLN A 205 14.52 7.23 -13.22
C GLN A 205 13.88 8.50 -13.79
N MET A 206 14.46 9.08 -14.87
CA MET A 206 13.86 10.24 -15.55
C MET A 206 12.53 9.88 -16.21
N ILE A 207 12.41 8.71 -16.85
CA ILE A 207 11.16 8.22 -17.43
C ILE A 207 10.13 8.03 -16.34
N LYS A 208 10.45 7.30 -15.25
CA LYS A 208 9.56 7.12 -14.10
C LYS A 208 9.06 8.47 -13.57
N ARG A 209 9.97 9.41 -13.30
CA ARG A 209 9.62 10.75 -12.80
C ARG A 209 8.69 11.49 -13.76
N SER A 210 8.94 11.40 -15.08
CA SER A 210 8.09 12.05 -16.07
C SER A 210 6.69 11.44 -16.13
N VAL A 211 6.60 10.10 -16.11
CA VAL A 211 5.31 9.38 -16.06
C VAL A 211 4.56 9.71 -14.78
N ASN A 212 5.22 9.67 -13.62
CA ASN A 212 4.60 9.99 -12.33
C ASN A 212 4.07 11.43 -12.32
N ASN A 213 4.82 12.40 -12.83
CA ASN A 213 4.33 13.79 -12.94
C ASN A 213 3.14 13.92 -13.89
N LEU A 214 3.13 13.19 -14.99
CA LEU A 214 1.99 13.21 -15.93
C LEU A 214 0.74 12.61 -15.29
N VAL A 215 0.90 11.52 -14.53
CA VAL A 215 -0.22 10.71 -14.02
C VAL A 215 -0.71 11.21 -12.66
N TYR A 216 0.20 11.60 -11.73
CA TYR A 216 -0.14 11.90 -10.33
C TYR A 216 -0.16 13.40 -9.99
N LYS A 217 0.12 14.28 -10.94
CA LYS A 217 0.25 15.73 -10.71
C LYS A 217 -0.94 16.36 -9.97
N ASN A 218 -2.15 15.87 -10.23
CA ASN A 218 -3.37 16.43 -9.67
C ASN A 218 -3.87 15.69 -8.41
N ASP A 219 -3.22 14.60 -7.98
CA ASP A 219 -3.72 13.78 -6.88
C ASP A 219 -3.76 14.55 -5.57
N GLU A 220 -2.72 15.31 -5.27
CA GLU A 220 -2.69 16.10 -4.04
C GLU A 220 -3.78 17.17 -4.02
N SER A 221 -4.10 17.78 -5.16
CA SER A 221 -5.17 18.78 -5.25
C SER A 221 -6.56 18.16 -5.07
N ILE A 222 -6.76 16.93 -5.55
CA ILE A 222 -8.01 16.18 -5.39
C ILE A 222 -8.13 15.59 -3.99
N MET A 223 -7.02 15.08 -3.44
CA MET A 223 -6.97 14.38 -2.17
C MET A 223 -6.35 15.21 -1.03
N HIS A 224 -6.36 16.56 -1.16
CA HIS A 224 -5.83 17.42 -0.07
C HIS A 224 -6.60 17.22 1.24
N MET A 225 -7.90 16.92 1.17
CA MET A 225 -8.77 16.61 2.30
C MET A 225 -8.89 15.11 2.62
N ASP A 226 -7.97 14.28 2.12
CA ASP A 226 -7.98 12.83 2.27
C ASP A 226 -8.19 12.38 3.73
N TYR A 227 -7.45 13.00 4.65
CA TYR A 227 -7.56 12.70 6.06
C TYR A 227 -8.73 13.41 6.75
N ASP A 228 -9.12 14.58 6.29
CA ASP A 228 -10.28 15.32 6.83
C ASP A 228 -11.57 14.54 6.59
N GLN A 229 -11.72 13.90 5.43
CA GLN A 229 -12.82 12.98 5.15
C GLN A 229 -12.79 11.77 6.09
N THR A 230 -11.61 11.22 6.37
CA THR A 230 -11.46 10.14 7.34
C THR A 230 -11.87 10.58 8.74
N LEU A 231 -11.45 11.78 9.20
CA LEU A 231 -11.86 12.32 10.49
C LEU A 231 -13.38 12.50 10.56
N LEU A 232 -14.02 12.96 9.48
CA LEU A 232 -15.47 13.08 9.44
C LEU A 232 -16.14 11.71 9.62
N THR A 233 -15.70 10.71 8.87
CA THR A 233 -16.26 9.36 8.99
C THR A 233 -16.00 8.74 10.37
N HIS A 234 -14.88 9.03 11.02
CA HIS A 234 -14.58 8.56 12.38
C HIS A 234 -15.54 9.09 13.45
N GLU A 235 -16.19 10.22 13.22
CA GLU A 235 -17.15 10.82 14.19
C GLU A 235 -18.56 10.24 14.07
N THR A 236 -18.86 9.49 13.00
CA THR A 236 -20.20 8.94 12.75
C THR A 236 -20.54 7.81 13.73
N LYS A 237 -21.82 7.60 13.98
CA LYS A 237 -22.32 6.43 14.72
C LYS A 237 -22.12 5.16 13.90
N ASP A 238 -22.26 5.24 12.57
CA ASP A 238 -22.02 4.13 11.66
C ASP A 238 -20.59 3.59 11.75
N ARG A 239 -19.60 4.47 11.97
CA ARG A 239 -18.21 4.04 12.26
C ARG A 239 -18.11 3.24 13.55
N ARG A 240 -18.79 3.67 14.61
CA ARG A 240 -18.80 2.96 15.91
C ARG A 240 -19.47 1.61 15.77
N GLU A 241 -20.61 1.58 15.09
CA GLU A 241 -21.35 0.36 14.77
C GLU A 241 -20.50 -0.61 13.96
N ALA A 242 -19.86 -0.15 12.88
CA ALA A 242 -19.00 -0.97 12.04
C ALA A 242 -17.87 -1.65 12.84
N VAL A 243 -17.20 -0.89 13.71
CA VAL A 243 -16.12 -1.44 14.56
C VAL A 243 -16.66 -2.45 15.56
N THR A 244 -17.79 -2.16 16.20
CA THR A 244 -18.42 -3.06 17.15
C THR A 244 -18.84 -4.37 16.46
N ALA A 245 -19.54 -4.27 15.33
CA ALA A 245 -19.97 -5.41 14.53
C ALA A 245 -18.78 -6.28 14.07
N PHE A 246 -17.67 -5.65 13.65
CA PHE A 246 -16.45 -6.35 13.27
C PHE A 246 -15.88 -7.22 14.41
N PHE A 247 -15.78 -6.68 15.63
CA PHE A 247 -15.28 -7.43 16.78
C PHE A 247 -16.28 -8.49 17.27
N GLU A 248 -17.58 -8.22 17.16
CA GLU A 248 -18.66 -9.14 17.51
C GLU A 248 -18.96 -10.18 16.41
N LYS A 249 -18.32 -10.06 15.23
CA LYS A 249 -18.51 -10.94 14.06
C LYS A 249 -19.97 -11.03 13.60
N ARG A 250 -20.67 -9.91 13.56
CA ARG A 250 -22.03 -9.75 13.04
C ARG A 250 -22.09 -8.71 11.93
N GLU A 251 -23.17 -8.69 11.19
CA GLU A 251 -23.44 -7.64 10.21
C GLU A 251 -23.72 -6.30 10.90
N PRO A 252 -23.16 -5.19 10.40
CA PRO A 252 -23.43 -3.86 10.92
C PRO A 252 -24.79 -3.31 10.44
N GLU A 253 -25.43 -2.47 11.27
CA GLU A 253 -26.66 -1.75 10.94
C GLU A 253 -26.36 -0.26 10.72
N PHE A 254 -26.16 0.15 9.48
CA PHE A 254 -25.87 1.54 9.12
C PHE A 254 -27.15 2.39 9.05
N LYS A 255 -27.05 3.62 9.57
CA LYS A 255 -28.16 4.57 9.63
C LYS A 255 -27.87 5.91 8.95
N GLY A 256 -26.66 6.12 8.48
CA GLY A 256 -26.20 7.35 7.84
C GLY A 256 -25.95 8.50 8.84
N ASP A 257 -25.59 8.16 10.09
CA ASP A 257 -25.35 9.14 11.18
C ASP A 257 -24.01 8.86 11.89
#